data_ff318c3865ebf01e76980f346a0fe96a
#
_entry.id   ff318c3865ebf01e76980f346a0fe96a
#
_cell.length_a   1.000
_cell.length_b   1.000
_cell.length_c   1.000
_cell.angle_alpha   90.00
_cell.angle_beta   90.00
_cell.angle_gamma   90.00
#
_symmetry.space_group_name_H-M   'P 1'
#
loop_
_entity.id
_entity.type
_entity.pdbx_description
1 polymer ?
#
loop_
_entity_poly.entity_id
_entity_poly.type
_entity_poly.pdbx_seq_one_letter_code
_entity_poly.pdbx_strand_id
1 'polypeptide(L)'
;MYVVMIASECAPVAKVGGLADVVFGLSRELEIRGHAVEIILPKYDCMRDDQVWGLHVVDHELSVPWDGGAIPCAVWFGFAHGRKCYFIEPRSAQGYFERGTYYGFWDDPERFAFFS
;
A
#
# COMPACT_ATOMS: atom_id res chain seq x y z
N MET A 1 -8.41 -13.66 15.23
CA MET A 1 -8.90 -13.46 13.86
C MET A 1 -7.74 -12.94 13.01
N TYR A 2 -7.72 -13.25 11.75
CA TYR A 2 -6.76 -12.71 10.79
C TYR A 2 -7.44 -11.61 9.98
N VAL A 3 -6.90 -10.40 10.01
CA VAL A 3 -7.50 -9.21 9.37
C VAL A 3 -6.54 -8.65 8.33
N VAL A 4 -7.02 -8.44 7.13
CA VAL A 4 -6.27 -7.73 6.07
C VAL A 4 -6.95 -6.39 5.82
N MET A 5 -6.20 -5.32 5.94
CA MET A 5 -6.67 -3.95 5.70
C MET A 5 -6.07 -3.45 4.39
N ILE A 6 -6.91 -3.16 3.43
CA ILE A 6 -6.50 -2.60 2.12
C ILE A 6 -6.83 -1.12 2.14
N ALA A 7 -5.83 -0.28 1.99
CA ALA A 7 -6.00 1.16 2.12
C ALA A 7 -5.07 1.93 1.19
N SER A 8 -5.45 3.17 0.89
CA SER A 8 -4.60 4.08 0.10
C SER A 8 -3.58 4.82 0.95
N GLU A 9 -3.75 4.83 2.27
CA GLU A 9 -2.88 5.53 3.21
C GLU A 9 -2.70 4.72 4.49
N CYS A 10 -1.55 4.90 5.16
CA CYS A 10 -1.29 4.45 6.51
C CYS A 10 -0.20 5.32 7.14
N ALA A 11 -0.44 5.90 8.31
CA ALA A 11 0.57 6.66 9.03
C ALA A 11 1.67 5.72 9.57
N PRO A 12 2.90 6.17 9.66
CA PRO A 12 3.45 7.42 9.13
C PRO A 12 4.01 7.28 7.71
N VAL A 13 3.86 6.13 7.06
CA VAL A 13 4.51 5.78 5.79
C VAL A 13 3.94 6.58 4.63
N ALA A 14 2.62 6.66 4.54
CA ALA A 14 1.91 7.37 3.48
C ALA A 14 0.72 8.07 4.11
N LYS A 15 0.84 9.36 4.37
CA LYS A 15 -0.18 10.13 5.06
C LYS A 15 -0.49 11.44 4.35
N VAL A 16 -1.78 11.65 4.08
CA VAL A 16 -2.34 12.93 3.65
C VAL A 16 -3.30 13.46 4.71
N GLY A 17 -4.14 12.61 5.28
CA GLY A 17 -5.17 13.02 6.23
C GLY A 17 -5.57 11.96 7.24
N GLY A 18 -6.80 12.04 7.71
CA GLY A 18 -7.30 11.21 8.81
C GLY A 18 -7.39 9.72 8.51
N LEU A 19 -7.55 9.32 7.25
CA LEU A 19 -7.60 7.90 6.88
C LEU A 19 -6.32 7.17 7.29
N ALA A 20 -5.17 7.79 7.07
CA ALA A 20 -3.89 7.22 7.45
C ALA A 20 -3.80 6.94 8.95
N ASP A 21 -4.30 7.85 9.76
CA ASP A 21 -4.32 7.71 11.22
C ASP A 21 -5.28 6.61 11.66
N VAL A 22 -6.44 6.49 11.01
CA VAL A 22 -7.42 5.43 11.30
C VAL A 22 -6.83 4.05 11.01
N VAL A 23 -6.20 3.88 9.86
CA VAL A 23 -5.58 2.60 9.48
C VAL A 23 -4.49 2.21 10.47
N PHE A 24 -3.63 3.15 10.82
CA PHE A 24 -2.56 2.90 11.79
C PHE A 24 -3.11 2.58 13.19
N GLY A 25 -4.02 3.39 13.69
CA GLY A 25 -4.58 3.22 15.03
C GLY A 25 -5.44 1.97 15.17
N LEU A 26 -6.29 1.69 14.18
CA LEU A 26 -7.14 0.50 14.20
C LEU A 26 -6.33 -0.78 14.12
N SER A 27 -5.33 -0.83 13.23
CA SER A 27 -4.47 -2.01 13.13
C SER A 27 -3.73 -2.30 14.43
N ARG A 28 -3.25 -1.26 15.09
CA ARG A 28 -2.59 -1.38 16.39
C ARG A 28 -3.54 -1.94 17.44
N GLU A 29 -4.74 -1.38 17.55
CA GLU A 29 -5.71 -1.81 18.55
C GLU A 29 -6.16 -3.25 18.34
N LEU A 30 -6.34 -3.66 17.08
CA LEU A 30 -6.68 -5.05 16.76
C LEU A 30 -5.56 -6.01 17.17
N GLU A 31 -4.31 -5.66 16.96
CA GLU A 31 -3.17 -6.48 17.40
C GLU A 31 -3.09 -6.57 18.93
N ILE A 32 -3.31 -5.47 19.64
CA ILE A 32 -3.35 -5.46 21.10
C ILE A 32 -4.43 -6.42 21.62
N ARG A 33 -5.54 -6.54 20.91
CA ARG A 33 -6.65 -7.45 21.24
C ARG A 33 -6.43 -8.89 20.79
N GLY A 34 -5.26 -9.22 20.26
CA GLY A 34 -4.88 -10.59 19.92
C GLY A 34 -5.20 -11.02 18.50
N HIS A 35 -5.52 -10.09 17.60
CA HIS A 35 -5.74 -10.39 16.18
C HIS A 35 -4.46 -10.24 15.38
N ALA A 36 -4.28 -11.08 14.35
CA ALA A 36 -3.22 -10.89 13.38
C ALA A 36 -3.70 -9.91 12.31
N VAL A 37 -2.93 -8.86 12.05
CA VAL A 37 -3.30 -7.81 11.10
C VAL A 37 -2.19 -7.60 10.07
N GLU A 38 -2.57 -7.55 8.81
CA GLU A 38 -1.69 -7.14 7.72
C GLU A 38 -2.33 -6.00 6.94
N ILE A 39 -1.50 -5.08 6.44
CA ILE A 39 -1.95 -3.89 5.71
C ILE A 39 -1.42 -3.97 4.28
N ILE A 40 -2.25 -3.69 3.29
CA ILE A 40 -1.86 -3.61 1.88
C ILE A 40 -2.03 -2.18 1.41
N LEU A 41 -0.95 -1.61 0.87
CA LEU A 41 -0.86 -0.23 0.41
C LEU A 41 -0.30 -0.17 -1.02
N PRO A 42 -0.60 0.89 -1.78
CA PRO A 42 0.17 1.17 -2.98
C PRO A 42 1.63 1.52 -2.62
N LYS A 43 2.57 1.09 -3.46
CA LYS A 43 3.97 1.50 -3.34
C LYS A 43 4.16 2.85 -4.02
N TYR A 44 3.89 3.92 -3.28
CA TYR A 44 4.13 5.28 -3.79
C TYR A 44 5.62 5.58 -3.85
N ASP A 45 6.07 6.29 -4.88
CA ASP A 45 7.45 6.77 -4.95
C ASP A 45 7.76 7.82 -3.88
N CYS A 46 6.73 8.56 -3.44
CA CYS A 46 6.84 9.61 -2.42
C CYS A 46 6.61 9.11 -0.98
N MET A 47 6.39 7.82 -0.77
CA MET A 47 6.18 7.31 0.59
C MET A 47 7.46 7.40 1.44
N ARG A 48 7.27 7.38 2.75
CA ARG A 48 8.35 7.49 3.72
C ARG A 48 9.03 6.14 3.94
N ASP A 49 9.97 5.78 3.08
CA ASP A 49 10.73 4.52 3.19
C ASP A 49 11.51 4.43 4.50
N ASP A 50 11.93 5.58 5.05
CA ASP A 50 12.61 5.67 6.35
C ASP A 50 11.74 5.25 7.52
N GLN A 51 10.41 5.17 7.33
CA GLN A 51 9.47 4.72 8.34
C GLN A 51 9.11 3.23 8.20
N VAL A 52 9.75 2.53 7.26
CA VAL A 52 9.52 1.10 7.04
C VAL A 52 10.79 0.32 7.35
N TRP A 53 10.69 -0.59 8.32
CA TRP A 53 11.81 -1.45 8.68
C TRP A 53 11.79 -2.72 7.85
N GLY A 54 12.97 -3.11 7.36
CA GLY A 54 13.13 -4.37 6.64
C GLY A 54 12.43 -4.42 5.28
N LEU A 55 12.24 -3.27 4.62
CA LEU A 55 11.58 -3.20 3.31
C LEU A 55 12.36 -4.01 2.26
N HIS A 56 11.69 -4.99 1.66
CA HIS A 56 12.27 -5.83 0.62
C HIS A 56 11.20 -6.39 -0.31
N VAL A 57 11.61 -6.80 -1.50
CA VAL A 57 10.72 -7.42 -2.48
C VAL A 57 10.46 -8.87 -2.09
N VAL A 58 9.18 -9.25 -2.03
CA VAL A 58 8.76 -10.64 -1.76
C VAL A 58 8.23 -11.34 -3.02
N ASP A 59 7.80 -10.57 -4.02
CA ASP A 59 7.44 -11.08 -5.33
C ASP A 59 7.86 -10.05 -6.39
N HIS A 60 8.70 -10.46 -7.34
CA HIS A 60 9.20 -9.55 -8.36
C HIS A 60 8.21 -9.32 -9.49
N GLU A 61 7.28 -10.23 -9.73
CA GLU A 61 6.38 -10.14 -10.86
C GLU A 61 5.06 -10.86 -10.60
N LEU A 62 4.14 -10.15 -9.96
CA LEU A 62 2.76 -10.57 -9.82
C LEU A 62 1.97 -10.02 -11.01
N SER A 63 1.43 -10.89 -11.85
CA SER A 63 0.63 -10.48 -13.02
C SER A 63 -0.80 -10.16 -12.59
N VAL A 64 -1.22 -8.92 -12.79
CA VAL A 64 -2.58 -8.46 -12.45
C VAL A 64 -3.36 -8.19 -13.75
N PRO A 65 -4.45 -8.92 -14.02
CA PRO A 65 -5.30 -8.66 -15.18
C PRO A 65 -5.91 -7.26 -15.11
N TRP A 66 -5.77 -6.50 -16.19
CA TRP A 66 -6.28 -5.14 -16.26
C TRP A 66 -6.50 -4.69 -17.70
N ASP A 67 -7.67 -4.14 -18.00
CA ASP A 67 -8.02 -3.50 -19.27
C ASP A 67 -7.67 -4.36 -20.50
N GLY A 68 -8.11 -5.63 -20.50
CA GLY A 68 -7.88 -6.56 -21.60
C GLY A 68 -6.47 -7.14 -21.70
N GLY A 69 -5.60 -6.82 -20.75
CA GLY A 69 -4.22 -7.30 -20.67
C GLY A 69 -3.84 -7.65 -19.24
N ALA A 70 -2.56 -7.48 -18.92
CA ALA A 70 -2.05 -7.68 -17.59
C ALA A 70 -0.95 -6.66 -17.26
N ILE A 71 -0.90 -6.22 -16.01
CA ILE A 71 0.17 -5.35 -15.52
C ILE A 71 1.02 -6.16 -14.53
N PRO A 72 2.34 -6.31 -14.78
CA PRO A 72 3.23 -6.92 -13.80
C PRO A 72 3.42 -5.98 -12.61
N CYS A 73 3.30 -6.53 -11.40
CA CYS A 73 3.49 -5.78 -10.17
C CYS A 73 4.60 -6.41 -9.34
N ALA A 74 5.46 -5.58 -8.74
CA ALA A 74 6.31 -6.04 -7.66
C ALA A 74 5.54 -5.91 -6.35
N VAL A 75 5.75 -6.85 -5.45
CA VAL A 75 5.18 -6.84 -4.10
C VAL A 75 6.32 -6.68 -3.11
N TRP A 76 6.25 -5.63 -2.31
CA TRP A 76 7.21 -5.35 -1.25
C TRP A 76 6.60 -5.67 0.10
N PHE A 77 7.45 -5.99 1.07
CA PHE A 77 7.04 -6.24 2.45
C PHE A 77 7.96 -5.47 3.40
N GLY A 78 7.39 -4.96 4.48
CA GLY A 78 8.14 -4.32 5.56
C GLY A 78 7.27 -4.05 6.76
N PHE A 79 7.89 -3.59 7.85
CA PHE A 79 7.21 -3.26 9.11
C PHE A 79 7.14 -1.75 9.28
N ALA A 80 5.93 -1.22 9.37
CA ALA A 80 5.69 0.18 9.68
C ALA A 80 5.30 0.28 11.15
N HIS A 81 6.24 0.66 12.01
CA HIS A 81 6.03 0.75 13.46
C HIS A 81 5.40 -0.52 14.05
N GLY A 82 5.94 -1.68 13.65
CA GLY A 82 5.46 -2.98 14.07
C GLY A 82 4.30 -3.55 13.27
N ARG A 83 3.71 -2.79 12.34
CA ARG A 83 2.63 -3.27 11.46
C ARG A 83 3.21 -3.96 10.25
N LYS A 84 2.70 -5.14 9.92
CA LYS A 84 3.07 -5.88 8.72
C LYS A 84 2.42 -5.21 7.51
N CYS A 85 3.23 -4.69 6.59
CA CYS A 85 2.74 -3.98 5.41
C CYS A 85 3.24 -4.62 4.13
N TYR A 86 2.33 -4.81 3.19
CA TYR A 86 2.64 -5.15 1.81
C TYR A 86 2.40 -3.93 0.93
N PHE A 87 3.31 -3.69 -0.01
CA PHE A 87 3.23 -2.56 -0.93
C PHE A 87 3.17 -3.08 -2.35
N ILE A 88 2.18 -2.64 -3.11
CA ILE A 88 1.97 -3.06 -4.50
C ILE A 88 2.56 -2.00 -5.42
N GLU A 89 3.53 -2.40 -6.25
CA GLU A 89 4.21 -1.53 -7.21
C GLU A 89 3.89 -1.98 -8.63
N PRO A 90 2.88 -1.37 -9.29
CA PRO A 90 2.59 -1.69 -10.68
C PRO A 90 3.67 -1.14 -11.59
N ARG A 91 4.09 -1.95 -12.57
CA ARG A 91 5.07 -1.57 -13.58
C ARG A 91 4.36 -1.37 -14.91
N SER A 92 3.84 -0.16 -15.10
CA SER A 92 3.10 0.20 -16.30
C SER A 92 3.53 1.58 -16.80
N ALA A 93 3.21 1.86 -18.07
CA ALA A 93 3.49 3.18 -18.66
C ALA A 93 2.74 4.31 -17.98
N GLN A 94 1.60 4.03 -17.34
CA GLN A 94 0.80 5.01 -16.61
C GLN A 94 1.48 5.50 -15.33
N GLY A 95 2.39 4.70 -14.75
CA GLY A 95 3.09 5.08 -13.52
C GLY A 95 2.14 5.46 -12.39
N TYR A 96 1.13 4.63 -12.12
CA TYR A 96 0.00 5.00 -11.24
C TYR A 96 0.42 5.55 -9.87
N PHE A 97 1.48 5.02 -9.28
CA PHE A 97 1.93 5.44 -7.96
C PHE A 97 3.31 6.07 -7.95
N GLU A 98 3.82 6.44 -9.13
CA GLU A 98 5.13 7.08 -9.32
C GLU A 98 4.95 8.54 -9.76
N ARG A 99 4.20 9.33 -9.00
CA ARG A 99 3.80 10.69 -9.39
C ARG A 99 4.18 11.78 -8.38
N GLY A 100 5.01 11.46 -7.40
CA GLY A 100 5.52 12.42 -6.44
C GLY A 100 4.52 12.90 -5.39
N THR A 101 3.25 12.53 -5.50
CA THR A 101 2.21 12.83 -4.52
C THR A 101 1.15 11.72 -4.52
N TYR A 102 0.29 11.70 -3.49
CA TYR A 102 -0.64 10.60 -3.30
C TYR A 102 -1.92 10.73 -4.14
N TYR A 103 -2.48 11.92 -4.22
CA TYR A 103 -3.78 12.19 -4.85
C TYR A 103 -3.72 13.42 -5.75
N GLY A 104 -4.84 13.69 -6.43
CA GLY A 104 -5.03 14.93 -7.17
C GLY A 104 -4.83 14.79 -8.67
N PHE A 105 -4.95 13.57 -9.22
CA PHE A 105 -4.82 13.32 -10.65
C PHE A 105 -6.19 13.05 -11.28
N TRP A 106 -6.35 13.44 -12.54
CA TRP A 106 -7.60 13.24 -13.27
C TRP A 106 -8.00 11.75 -13.38
N ASP A 107 -7.02 10.85 -13.33
CA ASP A 107 -7.23 9.40 -13.41
C ASP A 107 -7.23 8.71 -12.03
N ASP A 108 -7.40 9.44 -10.94
CA ASP A 108 -7.48 8.84 -9.60
C ASP A 108 -8.50 7.69 -9.51
N PRO A 109 -9.71 7.78 -10.11
CA PRO A 109 -10.64 6.66 -10.09
C PRO A 109 -10.06 5.39 -10.73
N GLU A 110 -9.34 5.51 -11.85
CA GLU A 110 -8.67 4.39 -12.51
C GLU A 110 -7.54 3.83 -11.67
N ARG A 111 -6.69 4.70 -11.11
CA ARG A 111 -5.55 4.31 -10.27
C ARG A 111 -6.00 3.44 -9.09
N PHE A 112 -7.01 3.89 -8.37
CA PHE A 112 -7.49 3.18 -7.19
C PHE A 112 -8.43 2.03 -7.51
N ALA A 113 -9.11 2.04 -8.65
CA ALA A 113 -9.80 0.87 -9.16
C ALA A 113 -8.80 -0.25 -9.49
N PHE A 114 -7.67 0.09 -10.11
CA PHE A 114 -6.60 -0.87 -10.36
C PHE A 114 -6.06 -1.45 -9.06
N PHE A 115 -5.78 -0.59 -8.07
CA PHE A 115 -5.24 -1.04 -6.78
C PHE A 115 -6.19 -2.00 -6.06
N SER A 116 -7.47 -1.73 -6.10
CA SER A 116 -8.45 -2.55 -5.39
C SER A 116 -8.77 -3.85 -6.11
#